data_7d3eb5653fcdb3ad9fbf648af7b7fe0e
#
_entry.id   7d3eb5653fcdb3ad9fbf648af7b7fe0e
#
_cell.length_a   1.000
_cell.length_b   1.000
_cell.length_c   1.000
_cell.angle_alpha   90.00
_cell.angle_beta   90.00
_cell.angle_gamma   90.00
#
_symmetry.space_group_name_H-M   'P 1'
#
loop_
_entity.id
_entity.type
_entity.pdbx_description
1 polymer ?
#
loop_
_entity_poly.entity_id
_entity_poly.type
_entity_poly.pdbx_seq_one_letter_code
_entity_poly.pdbx_strand_id
1 'polypeptide(L)'
;SQFETRMVERRVYQAYEVLQPLTDKIVRASPLKGRMQLRKVFIRNNMRWTEPFVRELMVFPGGKHDDQVDAASWCTRLTLNHLPKKPPPPKPPKSWRDKLNGIANGRGGDSHMAA
;
A
#
# COMPACT_ATOMS: atom_id res chain seq x y z
N SER A 1 -5.10 26.10 -2.22
CA SER A 1 -3.64 26.20 -2.16
C SER A 1 -3.07 26.65 -3.50
N GLN A 2 -1.86 27.15 -3.50
CA GLN A 2 -1.18 27.55 -4.77
C GLN A 2 -1.06 26.38 -5.74
N PHE A 3 -0.95 25.17 -5.24
CA PHE A 3 -0.89 23.97 -6.06
C PHE A 3 -2.20 23.71 -6.78
N GLU A 4 -3.31 23.82 -6.09
CA GLU A 4 -4.66 23.68 -6.68
C GLU A 4 -4.92 24.76 -7.74
N THR A 5 -4.56 26.00 -7.45
CA THR A 5 -4.69 27.11 -8.40
C THR A 5 -3.91 26.83 -9.68
N ARG A 6 -2.67 26.35 -9.58
CA ARG A 6 -1.84 25.97 -10.75
C ARG A 6 -2.42 24.80 -11.54
N MET A 7 -3.04 23.83 -10.86
CA MET A 7 -3.71 22.70 -11.53
C MET A 7 -4.87 23.20 -12.39
N VAL A 8 -5.67 24.11 -11.87
CA VAL A 8 -6.78 24.72 -12.62
C VAL A 8 -6.27 25.53 -13.81
N GLU A 9 -5.27 26.38 -13.59
CA GLU A 9 -4.66 27.21 -14.65
C GLU A 9 -4.09 26.37 -15.80
N ARG A 10 -3.45 25.26 -15.49
CA ARG A 10 -2.81 24.38 -16.47
C ARG A 10 -3.73 23.27 -17.00
N ARG A 11 -4.94 23.17 -16.50
CA ARG A 11 -5.90 22.09 -16.81
C ARG A 11 -5.32 20.69 -16.62
N VAL A 12 -4.39 20.55 -15.67
CA VAL A 12 -3.77 19.29 -15.30
C VAL A 12 -4.23 18.94 -13.88
N TYR A 13 -5.04 17.91 -13.76
CA TYR A 13 -5.59 17.48 -12.48
C TYR A 13 -4.88 16.20 -12.04
N GLN A 14 -4.17 16.27 -10.93
CA GLN A 14 -3.54 15.12 -10.32
C GLN A 14 -4.13 14.88 -8.93
N ALA A 15 -4.37 13.62 -8.61
CA ALA A 15 -4.71 13.26 -7.25
C ALA A 15 -3.48 13.45 -6.36
N TYR A 16 -3.64 14.17 -5.27
CA TYR A 16 -2.60 14.36 -4.27
C TYR A 16 -3.16 14.20 -2.87
N GLU A 17 -2.33 13.77 -1.96
CA GLU A 17 -2.66 13.61 -0.56
C GLU A 17 -1.76 14.51 0.29
N VAL A 18 -2.37 15.29 1.16
CA VAL A 18 -1.64 16.14 2.09
C VAL A 18 -1.36 15.33 3.35
N LEU A 19 -0.09 15.11 3.63
CA LEU A 19 0.34 14.38 4.82
C LEU A 19 0.60 15.35 5.96
N GLN A 20 -0.02 15.08 7.10
CA GLN A 20 0.22 15.86 8.31
C GLN A 20 1.55 15.45 8.95
N PRO A 21 2.43 16.41 9.28
CA PRO A 21 3.68 16.09 9.94
C PRO A 21 3.42 15.49 11.33
N LEU A 22 4.03 14.35 11.59
CA LEU A 22 4.08 13.77 12.92
C LEU A 22 5.21 14.39 13.73
N THR A 23 5.03 14.40 15.02
CA THR A 23 5.83 15.17 15.97
C THR A 23 7.31 14.79 16.04
N ASP A 24 7.68 13.53 15.76
CA ASP A 24 9.06 13.06 15.87
C ASP A 24 9.49 12.27 14.64
N LYS A 25 10.65 12.60 14.11
CA LYS A 25 11.25 11.94 12.96
C LYS A 25 11.60 10.47 13.20
N ILE A 26 11.99 10.11 14.43
CA ILE A 26 12.25 8.71 14.81
C ILE A 26 10.96 7.90 14.74
N VAL A 27 9.87 8.44 15.25
CA VAL A 27 8.55 7.80 15.20
C VAL A 27 8.07 7.66 13.75
N ARG A 28 8.29 8.69 12.91
CA ARG A 28 7.97 8.62 11.48
C ARG A 28 8.74 7.53 10.74
N ALA A 29 10.01 7.35 11.07
CA ALA A 29 10.89 6.36 10.45
C ALA A 29 10.66 4.92 10.98
N SER A 30 9.95 4.74 12.06
CA SER A 30 9.69 3.44 12.68
C SER A 30 9.11 2.39 11.73
N PRO A 31 8.10 2.67 10.90
CA PRO A 31 7.60 1.69 9.92
C PRO A 31 8.65 1.30 8.87
N LEU A 32 9.47 2.23 8.41
CA LEU A 32 10.56 1.94 7.49
C LEU A 32 11.60 1.02 8.14
N LYS A 33 12.00 1.34 9.36
CA LYS A 33 12.94 0.52 10.15
C LYS A 33 12.40 -0.91 10.32
N GLY A 34 11.13 -1.07 10.69
CA GLY A 34 10.50 -2.37 10.86
C GLY A 34 10.53 -3.20 9.58
N ARG A 35 10.25 -2.61 8.43
CA ARG A 35 10.35 -3.28 7.12
C ARG A 35 11.78 -3.65 6.76
N MET A 36 12.74 -2.81 7.07
CA MET A 36 14.16 -3.11 6.84
C MET A 36 14.61 -4.30 7.70
N GLN A 37 14.21 -4.37 8.96
CA GLN A 37 14.49 -5.51 9.85
C GLN A 37 13.90 -6.82 9.31
N LEU A 38 12.75 -6.76 8.68
CA LEU A 38 12.10 -7.90 8.02
C LEU A 38 12.67 -8.20 6.62
N ARG A 39 13.71 -7.49 6.18
CA ARG A 39 14.32 -7.62 4.84
C ARG A 39 13.33 -7.42 3.69
N LYS A 40 12.36 -6.53 3.88
CA LYS A 40 11.32 -6.21 2.87
C LYS A 40 11.55 -4.89 2.15
N VAL A 41 12.71 -4.29 2.33
CA VAL A 41 13.13 -3.06 1.63
C VAL A 41 14.26 -3.41 0.68
N PHE A 42 14.04 -3.09 -0.59
CA PHE A 42 15.01 -3.32 -1.66
C PHE A 42 15.43 -1.98 -2.23
N ILE A 43 16.72 -1.75 -2.31
CA ILE A 43 17.31 -0.52 -2.83
C ILE A 43 18.02 -0.86 -4.14
N ARG A 44 17.69 -0.13 -5.20
CA ARG A 44 18.31 -0.34 -6.50
C ARG A 44 19.77 0.11 -6.45
N ASN A 45 20.67 -0.78 -6.86
CA ASN A 45 22.11 -0.47 -6.94
C ASN A 45 22.44 0.41 -8.14
N ASN A 46 23.60 1.10 -8.06
CA ASN A 46 24.20 1.86 -9.17
C ASN A 46 23.37 3.04 -9.69
N MET A 47 22.51 3.59 -8.86
CA MET A 47 21.82 4.84 -9.15
C MET A 47 22.53 6.02 -8.49
N ARG A 48 22.38 7.21 -9.05
CA ARG A 48 23.00 8.44 -8.49
C ARG A 48 22.56 8.73 -7.05
N TRP A 49 21.36 8.30 -6.69
CA TRP A 49 20.77 8.53 -5.38
C TRP A 49 21.06 7.41 -4.36
N THR A 50 21.54 6.25 -4.81
CA THR A 50 21.68 5.06 -3.95
C THR A 50 22.68 5.29 -2.83
N GLU A 51 23.89 5.71 -3.16
CA GLU A 51 24.94 5.93 -2.17
C GLU A 51 24.62 7.07 -1.19
N PRO A 52 24.20 8.26 -1.64
CA PRO A 52 23.76 9.31 -0.74
C PRO A 52 22.63 8.88 0.19
N PHE A 53 21.67 8.12 -0.30
CA PHE A 53 20.55 7.62 0.50
C PHE A 53 21.00 6.63 1.58
N VAL A 54 21.82 5.65 1.22
CA VAL A 54 22.35 4.68 2.20
C VAL A 54 23.18 5.38 3.25
N ARG A 55 24.00 6.37 2.86
CA ARG A 55 24.79 7.16 3.79
C ARG A 55 23.92 7.95 4.77
N GLU A 56 22.85 8.55 4.29
CA GLU A 56 21.86 9.25 5.11
C GLU A 56 21.16 8.31 6.09
N LEU A 57 20.76 7.10 5.65
CA LEU A 57 20.20 6.06 6.51
C LEU A 57 21.16 5.65 7.64
N MET A 58 22.45 5.54 7.36
CA MET A 58 23.45 5.10 8.34
C MET A 58 23.68 6.13 9.44
N VAL A 59 23.56 7.41 9.16
CA VAL A 59 23.74 8.49 10.16
C VAL A 59 22.46 8.95 10.82
N PHE A 60 21.32 8.49 10.32
CA PHE A 60 20.01 8.84 10.90
C PHE A 60 19.89 8.33 12.37
N PRO A 61 19.35 9.10 13.31
CA PRO A 61 18.70 10.40 13.17
C PRO A 61 19.66 11.61 13.37
N GLY A 62 20.90 11.39 13.61
CA GLY A 62 21.89 12.43 13.97
C GLY A 62 22.49 13.20 12.80
N GLY A 63 22.18 12.85 11.57
CA GLY A 63 22.68 13.50 10.38
C GLY A 63 22.15 14.92 10.18
N LYS A 64 22.94 15.75 9.52
CA LYS A 64 22.57 17.12 9.15
C LYS A 64 21.44 17.17 8.13
N HIS A 65 21.39 16.19 7.26
CA HIS A 65 20.37 16.03 6.22
C HIS A 65 19.68 14.68 6.39
N ASP A 66 18.38 14.68 6.46
CA ASP A 66 17.53 13.49 6.65
C ASP A 66 16.31 13.48 5.72
N ASP A 67 16.32 14.34 4.70
CA ASP A 67 15.20 14.55 3.78
C ASP A 67 14.81 13.29 3.01
N GLN A 68 15.82 12.51 2.57
CA GLN A 68 15.57 11.26 1.83
C GLN A 68 15.01 10.17 2.74
N VAL A 69 15.52 10.07 3.97
CA VAL A 69 15.00 9.12 4.97
C VAL A 69 13.58 9.49 5.38
N ASP A 70 13.31 10.77 5.52
CA ASP A 70 11.98 11.27 5.84
C ASP A 70 10.99 10.97 4.70
N ALA A 71 11.38 11.26 3.46
CA ALA A 71 10.58 10.91 2.28
C ALA A 71 10.29 9.41 2.18
N ALA A 72 11.29 8.56 2.38
CA ALA A 72 11.13 7.10 2.38
C ALA A 72 10.21 6.63 3.52
N SER A 73 10.27 7.26 4.66
CA SER A 73 9.39 6.98 5.80
C SER A 73 7.93 7.30 5.49
N TRP A 74 7.68 8.42 4.85
CA TRP A 74 6.36 8.81 4.38
C TRP A 74 5.84 7.84 3.29
N CYS A 75 6.67 7.47 2.33
CA CYS A 75 6.31 6.48 1.31
C CYS A 75 5.94 5.13 1.93
N THR A 76 6.70 4.69 2.93
CA THR A 76 6.41 3.45 3.66
C THR A 76 5.04 3.53 4.34
N ARG A 77 4.73 4.63 4.96
CA ARG A 77 3.47 4.88 5.64
C ARG A 77 2.27 4.87 4.69
N LEU A 78 2.40 5.58 3.57
CA LEU A 78 1.39 5.56 2.51
C LEU A 78 1.16 4.15 1.98
N THR A 79 2.22 3.40 1.76
CA THR A 79 2.12 2.01 1.29
C THR A 79 1.37 1.13 2.29
N LEU A 80 1.56 1.31 3.59
CA LEU A 80 0.83 0.57 4.62
C LEU A 80 -0.67 0.88 4.60
N ASN A 81 -1.02 2.13 4.37
CA ASN A 81 -2.42 2.57 4.34
C ASN A 81 -3.15 2.14 3.06
N HIS A 82 -2.42 2.04 1.95
CA HIS A 82 -2.96 1.74 0.62
C HIS A 82 -2.65 0.33 0.11
N LEU A 83 -2.11 -0.55 0.96
CA LEU A 83 -1.95 -1.94 0.57
C LEU A 83 -3.32 -2.55 0.23
N PRO A 84 -3.46 -3.21 -0.92
CA PRO A 84 -4.68 -3.95 -1.20
C PRO A 84 -4.93 -4.95 -0.09
N LYS A 85 -6.15 -5.00 0.42
CA LYS A 85 -6.53 -6.01 1.39
C LYS A 85 -6.19 -7.38 0.81
N LYS A 86 -5.51 -8.21 1.60
CA LYS A 86 -5.23 -9.58 1.20
C LYS A 86 -6.52 -10.22 0.67
N PRO A 87 -6.52 -10.78 -0.52
CA PRO A 87 -7.71 -11.44 -1.03
C PRO A 87 -8.18 -12.47 0.00
N PRO A 88 -9.47 -12.62 0.20
CA PRO A 88 -9.99 -13.63 1.11
C PRO A 88 -9.41 -14.99 0.72
N PRO A 89 -9.14 -15.87 1.68
CA PRO A 89 -8.66 -17.21 1.37
C PRO A 89 -9.62 -17.88 0.38
N PRO A 90 -9.11 -18.69 -0.55
CA PRO A 90 -9.96 -19.40 -1.48
C PRO A 90 -11.00 -20.18 -0.68
N LYS A 91 -12.24 -20.06 -1.10
CA LYS A 91 -13.32 -20.83 -0.47
C LYS A 91 -12.95 -22.31 -0.53
N PRO A 92 -13.11 -23.05 0.56
CA PRO A 92 -12.87 -24.49 0.52
C PRO A 92 -13.69 -25.12 -0.61
N PRO A 93 -13.18 -26.15 -1.27
CA PRO A 93 -13.90 -26.82 -2.33
C PRO A 93 -15.26 -27.27 -1.78
N LYS A 94 -16.32 -26.95 -2.51
CA LYS A 94 -17.67 -27.36 -2.12
C LYS A 94 -17.70 -28.87 -1.93
N SER A 95 -18.12 -29.29 -0.76
CA SER A 95 -18.31 -30.72 -0.51
C SER A 95 -19.35 -31.29 -1.49
N TRP A 96 -19.32 -32.60 -1.72
CA TRP A 96 -20.32 -33.25 -2.57
C TRP A 96 -21.75 -32.98 -2.06
N ARG A 97 -21.93 -32.77 -0.74
CA ARG A 97 -23.22 -32.38 -0.13
C ARG A 97 -23.67 -31.00 -0.58
N ASP A 98 -22.76 -30.03 -0.65
CA ASP A 98 -23.07 -28.68 -1.10
C ASP A 98 -23.45 -28.68 -2.58
N LYS A 99 -22.80 -29.53 -3.38
CA LYS A 99 -23.16 -29.73 -4.78
C LYS A 99 -24.54 -30.33 -4.93
N LEU A 100 -24.89 -31.34 -4.12
CA LEU A 100 -26.22 -31.96 -4.12
C LEU A 100 -27.29 -30.97 -3.69
N ASN A 101 -27.06 -30.19 -2.64
CA ASN A 101 -28.01 -29.17 -2.19
C ASN A 101 -28.21 -28.08 -3.25
N GLY A 102 -27.15 -27.69 -3.97
CA GLY A 102 -27.25 -26.75 -5.08
C GLY A 102 -28.12 -27.29 -6.23
N ILE A 103 -27.99 -28.56 -6.54
CA ILE A 103 -28.81 -29.23 -7.57
C ILE A 103 -30.26 -29.40 -7.10
N ALA A 104 -30.49 -29.79 -5.85
CA ALA A 104 -31.82 -29.94 -5.28
C ALA A 104 -32.57 -28.61 -5.24
N ASN A 105 -31.90 -27.53 -4.87
CA ASN A 105 -32.52 -26.19 -4.83
C ASN A 105 -32.72 -25.59 -6.24
N GLY A 106 -31.89 -25.94 -7.21
CA GLY A 106 -32.01 -25.50 -8.60
C GLY A 106 -33.16 -26.19 -9.37
N ARG A 107 -33.58 -27.38 -8.96
CA ARG A 107 -34.67 -28.10 -9.60
C ARG A 107 -36.09 -27.59 -9.23
N GLY A 108 -36.16 -26.80 -8.15
CA GLY A 108 -37.46 -26.23 -7.75
C GLY A 108 -37.98 -25.08 -8.62
N GLY A 109 -37.16 -24.58 -9.53
CA GLY A 109 -37.51 -23.49 -10.46
C GLY A 109 -38.09 -23.96 -11.81
N ASP A 110 -37.79 -25.19 -12.21
CA ASP A 110 -38.17 -25.69 -13.55
C ASP A 110 -39.51 -26.39 -13.62
N SER A 111 -40.21 -26.55 -12.50
CA SER A 111 -41.55 -27.14 -12.49
C SER A 111 -42.63 -26.24 -13.12
N HIS A 112 -42.31 -25.03 -13.48
CA HIS A 112 -43.25 -24.11 -14.15
C HIS A 112 -43.27 -24.26 -15.67
N MET A 113 -42.41 -25.03 -16.24
CA MET A 113 -42.29 -25.21 -17.68
C MET A 113 -42.96 -26.52 -18.19
N ALA A 114 -43.61 -27.27 -17.33
CA ALA A 114 -44.24 -28.56 -17.68
C ALA A 114 -45.75 -28.46 -17.95
N ALA A 115 -46.21 -27.30 -18.36
CA ALA A 115 -47.62 -27.16 -18.79
C ALA A 115 -47.73 -27.24 -20.32
#